data_cd357b9c343c86f7ae1b097d697ba1b8
#
_entry.id   cd357b9c343c86f7ae1b097d697ba1b8
#
_cell.length_a   1.000
_cell.length_b   1.000
_cell.length_c   1.000
_cell.angle_alpha   90.00
_cell.angle_beta   90.00
_cell.angle_gamma   90.00
#
_symmetry.space_group_name_H-M   'P 1'
#
loop_
_entity.id
_entity.type
_entity.pdbx_description
1 polymer ?
#
loop_
_entity_poly.entity_id
_entity_poly.type
_entity_poly.pdbx_seq_one_letter_code
_entity_poly.pdbx_strand_id
1 'polypeptide(L)'
;MNREEYINSLRTDLLAVVEEYLTPVALRYGYSDTPLEANIKWRPLVLVLGNYSSGKSTLINDFLGATIQATGQAPTDDSFTVITYDDTAPGTNSISVTEERDGQFLLNNLEYPFDSLKKHGQRFVSHFRLKKVNSPFLKNLAIIDTPGMLDSIAERDRGYNYQEVIGDLAQIADLVLILFDPHKAGTVREAHTSLRDTLPDRTFEDRILFVLNRIDECASLMDLLQVYGTLCWNLSQMTGRKDIPTIHLVYSPQAAHASANGAKADTGFLFHLENQREELKRAISLAPRFRLDHLASFVETHGERLSHLLEGLISYRAHLRRLRMKSGTIGLLVSIMGGAATILALKAIDVLPLTDPQMTWGAGGMIVLIFFVIWTRVLKQFLESRFHRHRMKTIDSLTALGNQTRLDSWKAIRELVINYLEKTKGRFPLREIKREHAGVQRVFDKGAKEIREALAELSNIRDSESKDQGEQDAAEASPDE
;
A
#
# COMPACT_ATOMS: atom_id res chain seq x y z
N MET A 1 16.83 4.21 -26.33
CA MET A 1 15.48 4.23 -25.71
C MET A 1 15.52 5.39 -24.72
N ASN A 2 14.61 6.32 -24.84
CA ASN A 2 14.61 7.47 -23.92
C ASN A 2 14.26 6.95 -22.51
N ARG A 3 14.81 7.56 -21.47
CA ARG A 3 14.63 7.17 -20.07
C ARG A 3 13.15 7.06 -19.68
N GLU A 4 12.32 7.98 -20.16
CA GLU A 4 10.88 7.96 -19.93
C GLU A 4 10.18 6.76 -20.62
N GLU A 5 10.62 6.40 -21.81
CA GLU A 5 10.13 5.21 -22.53
C GLU A 5 10.45 3.92 -21.77
N TYR A 6 11.66 3.83 -21.18
CA TYR A 6 12.07 2.69 -20.38
C TYR A 6 11.26 2.56 -19.09
N ILE A 7 11.05 3.67 -18.37
CA ILE A 7 10.20 3.73 -17.17
C ILE A 7 8.76 3.31 -17.49
N ASN A 8 8.22 3.80 -18.60
CA ASN A 8 6.86 3.44 -19.03
C ASN A 8 6.75 1.96 -19.47
N SER A 9 7.79 1.41 -20.10
CA SER A 9 7.85 -0.02 -20.45
C SER A 9 7.82 -0.88 -19.20
N LEU A 10 8.70 -0.61 -18.24
CA LEU A 10 8.75 -1.33 -16.96
C LEU A 10 7.42 -1.27 -16.21
N ARG A 11 6.79 -0.09 -16.20
CA ARG A 11 5.47 0.08 -15.59
C ARG A 11 4.42 -0.78 -16.28
N THR A 12 4.42 -0.83 -17.60
CA THR A 12 3.46 -1.62 -18.38
C THR A 12 3.65 -3.12 -18.12
N ASP A 13 4.89 -3.58 -18.09
CA ASP A 13 5.23 -4.99 -17.83
C ASP A 13 4.79 -5.40 -16.42
N LEU A 14 4.99 -4.52 -15.42
CA LEU A 14 4.55 -4.74 -14.05
C LEU A 14 3.02 -4.83 -13.93
N LEU A 15 2.32 -3.91 -14.58
CA LEU A 15 0.87 -3.91 -14.59
C LEU A 15 0.33 -5.21 -15.21
N ALA A 16 0.91 -5.66 -16.32
CA ALA A 16 0.54 -6.92 -16.95
C ALA A 16 0.73 -8.12 -16.00
N VAL A 17 1.84 -8.15 -15.26
CA VAL A 17 2.14 -9.20 -14.27
C VAL A 17 1.13 -9.19 -13.11
N VAL A 18 0.76 -8.01 -12.60
CA VAL A 18 -0.25 -7.90 -11.55
C VAL A 18 -1.63 -8.34 -12.04
N GLU A 19 -2.02 -7.91 -13.24
CA GLU A 19 -3.30 -8.26 -13.87
C GLU A 19 -3.41 -9.76 -14.19
N GLU A 20 -2.33 -10.40 -14.62
CA GLU A 20 -2.34 -11.83 -15.01
C GLU A 20 -2.26 -12.76 -13.79
N TYR A 21 -1.46 -12.44 -12.77
CA TYR A 21 -1.15 -13.40 -11.70
C TYR A 21 -1.71 -13.02 -10.33
N LEU A 22 -1.72 -11.74 -9.94
CA LEU A 22 -2.11 -11.34 -8.58
C LEU A 22 -3.60 -11.03 -8.48
N THR A 23 -4.14 -10.26 -9.40
CA THR A 23 -5.55 -9.81 -9.37
C THR A 23 -6.55 -10.97 -9.39
N PRO A 24 -6.43 -12.01 -10.25
CA PRO A 24 -7.38 -13.11 -10.25
C PRO A 24 -7.39 -13.87 -8.92
N VAL A 25 -6.22 -14.03 -8.31
CA VAL A 25 -6.08 -14.67 -7.00
C VAL A 25 -6.67 -13.80 -5.90
N ALA A 26 -6.38 -12.50 -5.89
CA ALA A 26 -6.90 -11.57 -4.90
C ALA A 26 -8.44 -11.53 -4.88
N LEU A 27 -9.07 -11.41 -6.04
CA LEU A 27 -10.52 -11.40 -6.19
C LEU A 27 -11.14 -12.75 -5.81
N ARG A 28 -10.56 -13.86 -6.25
CA ARG A 28 -11.08 -15.20 -6.01
C ARG A 28 -11.15 -15.56 -4.53
N TYR A 29 -10.13 -15.19 -3.77
CA TYR A 29 -10.03 -15.51 -2.36
C TYR A 29 -10.57 -14.42 -1.44
N GLY A 30 -11.12 -13.32 -2.00
CA GLY A 30 -11.68 -12.20 -1.25
C GLY A 30 -10.62 -11.39 -0.49
N TYR A 31 -9.41 -11.35 -1.02
CA TYR A 31 -8.32 -10.52 -0.50
C TYR A 31 -8.55 -9.04 -0.85
N SER A 32 -9.12 -8.78 -2.02
CA SER A 32 -9.54 -7.46 -2.48
C SER A 32 -10.90 -7.58 -3.17
N ASP A 33 -11.75 -6.56 -3.03
CA ASP A 33 -13.03 -6.46 -3.74
C ASP A 33 -12.86 -5.81 -5.12
N THR A 34 -11.73 -5.12 -5.34
CA THR A 34 -11.38 -4.44 -6.58
C THR A 34 -10.09 -5.01 -7.18
N PRO A 35 -9.89 -4.89 -8.50
CA PRO A 35 -8.65 -5.29 -9.16
C PRO A 35 -7.45 -4.57 -8.54
N LEU A 36 -6.38 -5.30 -8.23
CA LEU A 36 -5.19 -4.73 -7.57
C LEU A 36 -4.50 -3.68 -8.43
N GLU A 37 -4.54 -3.85 -9.76
CA GLU A 37 -3.98 -2.88 -10.71
C GLU A 37 -4.71 -1.53 -10.72
N ALA A 38 -5.95 -1.44 -10.24
CA ALA A 38 -6.69 -0.18 -10.17
C ALA A 38 -5.94 0.86 -9.33
N ASN A 39 -5.28 0.42 -8.25
CA ASN A 39 -4.48 1.28 -7.38
C ASN A 39 -3.17 1.75 -8.04
N ILE A 40 -2.74 1.09 -9.11
CA ILE A 40 -1.42 1.25 -9.73
C ILE A 40 -1.50 1.96 -11.09
N LYS A 41 -2.65 1.88 -11.79
CA LYS A 41 -2.80 2.40 -13.15
C LYS A 41 -2.74 3.92 -13.26
N TRP A 42 -3.05 4.62 -12.17
CA TRP A 42 -3.14 6.07 -12.20
C TRP A 42 -1.78 6.77 -12.17
N ARG A 43 -1.79 8.11 -12.30
CA ARG A 43 -0.58 8.94 -12.27
C ARG A 43 0.12 8.90 -10.92
N PRO A 44 1.42 9.11 -10.85
CA PRO A 44 2.15 9.34 -9.60
C PRO A 44 1.48 10.40 -8.75
N LEU A 45 1.32 10.13 -7.47
CA LEU A 45 0.55 10.93 -6.55
C LEU A 45 1.43 11.61 -5.51
N VAL A 46 1.33 12.92 -5.41
CA VAL A 46 2.05 13.75 -4.44
C VAL A 46 1.07 14.25 -3.39
N LEU A 47 1.24 13.82 -2.15
CA LEU A 47 0.41 14.25 -1.01
C LEU A 47 1.07 15.43 -0.31
N VAL A 48 0.35 16.54 -0.16
CA VAL A 48 0.85 17.76 0.49
C VAL A 48 0.20 17.94 1.84
N LEU A 49 0.99 17.80 2.91
CA LEU A 49 0.58 17.89 4.30
C LEU A 49 1.16 19.15 4.95
N GLY A 50 0.54 19.62 6.00
CA GLY A 50 1.08 20.71 6.82
C GLY A 50 -0.01 21.38 7.63
N ASN A 51 0.42 22.13 8.64
CA ASN A 51 -0.46 22.87 9.51
C ASN A 51 -1.27 23.92 8.73
N TYR A 52 -2.33 24.37 9.38
CA TYR A 52 -3.09 25.50 8.88
C TYR A 52 -2.17 26.72 8.69
N SER A 53 -2.34 27.45 7.60
CA SER A 53 -1.51 28.60 7.18
C SER A 53 -0.03 28.29 6.87
N SER A 54 0.39 27.04 6.75
CA SER A 54 1.77 26.71 6.35
C SER A 54 2.11 27.03 4.88
N GLY A 55 1.15 27.53 4.11
CA GLY A 55 1.34 27.96 2.73
C GLY A 55 1.21 26.85 1.68
N LYS A 56 0.58 25.70 1.98
CA LYS A 56 0.37 24.59 1.07
C LYS A 56 -0.23 25.02 -0.26
N SER A 57 -1.43 25.59 -0.22
CA SER A 57 -2.17 25.99 -1.43
C SER A 57 -1.45 27.10 -2.20
N THR A 58 -0.72 27.98 -1.51
CA THR A 58 0.13 28.99 -2.16
C THR A 58 1.29 28.35 -2.92
N LEU A 59 1.98 27.38 -2.31
CA LEU A 59 3.08 26.66 -2.95
C LEU A 59 2.58 25.85 -4.16
N ILE A 60 1.42 25.20 -4.04
CA ILE A 60 0.79 24.48 -5.14
C ILE A 60 0.46 25.43 -6.30
N ASN A 61 -0.19 26.56 -6.03
CA ASN A 61 -0.53 27.57 -7.04
C ASN A 61 0.73 28.07 -7.78
N ASP A 62 1.79 28.29 -7.04
CA ASP A 62 3.07 28.69 -7.57
C ASP A 62 3.65 27.65 -8.56
N PHE A 63 3.63 26.36 -8.18
CA PHE A 63 4.11 25.29 -9.05
C PHE A 63 3.23 25.09 -10.28
N LEU A 64 1.93 25.30 -10.13
CA LEU A 64 0.98 25.24 -11.24
C LEU A 64 1.11 26.44 -12.19
N GLY A 65 1.62 27.57 -11.71
CA GLY A 65 1.72 28.82 -12.46
C GLY A 65 0.40 29.61 -12.56
N ALA A 66 -0.59 29.28 -11.73
CA ALA A 66 -1.88 29.97 -11.68
C ALA A 66 -2.57 29.77 -10.31
N THR A 67 -3.46 30.70 -9.96
CA THR A 67 -4.25 30.62 -8.70
C THR A 67 -5.42 29.65 -8.89
N ILE A 68 -5.19 28.37 -8.62
CA ILE A 68 -6.16 27.26 -8.75
C ILE A 68 -6.82 26.94 -7.41
N GLN A 69 -6.05 26.98 -6.33
CA GLN A 69 -6.53 26.77 -4.97
C GLN A 69 -6.78 28.10 -4.28
N ALA A 70 -7.86 28.14 -3.50
CA ALA A 70 -8.16 29.32 -2.67
C ALA A 70 -7.07 29.49 -1.61
N THR A 71 -6.56 30.71 -1.50
CA THR A 71 -5.52 31.07 -0.53
C THR A 71 -6.09 32.14 0.42
N GLY A 72 -5.82 32.00 1.72
CA GLY A 72 -6.29 32.97 2.72
C GLY A 72 -5.71 32.68 4.10
N GLN A 73 -5.80 33.68 5.02
CA GLN A 73 -5.41 33.50 6.42
C GLN A 73 -6.50 32.82 7.27
N ALA A 74 -7.75 32.82 6.81
CA ALA A 74 -8.87 32.09 7.42
C ALA A 74 -9.02 30.70 6.80
N PRO A 75 -9.66 29.71 7.46
CA PRO A 75 -9.94 28.41 6.87
C PRO A 75 -10.73 28.60 5.57
N THR A 76 -10.03 28.58 4.43
CA THR A 76 -10.61 28.90 3.14
C THR A 76 -11.23 27.67 2.46
N ASP A 77 -10.66 26.52 2.70
CA ASP A 77 -11.19 25.24 2.19
C ASP A 77 -10.80 24.09 3.14
N ASP A 78 -11.80 23.37 3.63
CA ASP A 78 -11.62 22.19 4.49
C ASP A 78 -11.74 20.90 3.68
N SER A 79 -11.50 20.98 2.37
CA SER A 79 -11.61 19.87 1.44
C SER A 79 -10.25 19.32 1.05
N PHE A 80 -10.19 17.99 0.90
CA PHE A 80 -9.11 17.32 0.19
C PHE A 80 -9.32 17.53 -1.32
N THR A 81 -8.39 18.18 -1.98
CA THR A 81 -8.50 18.46 -3.41
C THR A 81 -7.44 17.70 -4.20
N VAL A 82 -7.86 16.76 -5.03
CA VAL A 82 -7.01 16.09 -6.02
C VAL A 82 -6.88 16.98 -7.24
N ILE A 83 -5.66 17.35 -7.61
CA ILE A 83 -5.36 18.21 -8.74
C ILE A 83 -4.58 17.39 -9.75
N THR A 84 -5.10 17.26 -10.97
CA THR A 84 -4.48 16.45 -12.04
C THR A 84 -4.53 17.15 -13.39
N TYR A 85 -3.72 16.69 -14.33
CA TYR A 85 -3.72 17.20 -15.69
C TYR A 85 -4.97 16.76 -16.46
N ASP A 86 -5.51 17.66 -17.29
CA ASP A 86 -6.58 17.35 -18.21
C ASP A 86 -6.01 16.96 -19.58
N ASP A 87 -6.05 15.67 -19.90
CA ASP A 87 -5.55 15.15 -21.18
C ASP A 87 -6.47 15.53 -22.37
N THR A 88 -7.70 15.97 -22.10
CA THR A 88 -8.71 16.28 -23.12
C THR A 88 -8.78 17.77 -23.46
N ALA A 89 -8.16 18.63 -22.63
CA ALA A 89 -8.21 20.06 -22.84
C ALA A 89 -7.32 20.48 -24.03
N PRO A 90 -7.84 21.20 -25.01
CA PRO A 90 -6.99 21.83 -26.03
C PRO A 90 -6.03 22.79 -25.35
N GLY A 91 -4.77 22.82 -25.81
CA GLY A 91 -3.73 23.71 -25.28
C GLY A 91 -4.18 25.18 -25.35
N THR A 92 -4.70 25.68 -24.23
CA THR A 92 -5.06 27.10 -24.05
C THR A 92 -3.84 27.84 -23.52
N ASN A 93 -3.68 29.10 -23.94
CA ASN A 93 -2.55 29.94 -23.50
C ASN A 93 -2.59 30.33 -22.00
N SER A 94 -3.71 30.08 -21.32
CA SER A 94 -3.88 30.38 -19.91
C SER A 94 -4.11 29.10 -19.08
N ILE A 95 -3.46 29.00 -17.95
CA ILE A 95 -3.65 27.89 -17.02
C ILE A 95 -4.91 28.14 -16.19
N SER A 96 -5.86 27.20 -16.23
CA SER A 96 -7.13 27.28 -15.54
C SER A 96 -7.67 25.90 -15.17
N VAL A 97 -8.66 25.87 -14.30
CA VAL A 97 -9.45 24.65 -14.02
C VAL A 97 -10.34 24.38 -15.22
N THR A 98 -10.22 23.21 -15.79
CA THR A 98 -10.99 22.75 -16.96
C THR A 98 -12.22 21.93 -16.54
N GLU A 99 -12.08 21.15 -15.48
CA GLU A 99 -13.14 20.30 -14.94
C GLU A 99 -13.04 20.21 -13.42
N GLU A 100 -14.20 20.25 -12.75
CA GLU A 100 -14.31 19.98 -11.31
C GLU A 100 -15.34 18.89 -11.06
N ARG A 101 -14.99 17.92 -10.21
CA ARG A 101 -15.85 16.79 -9.82
C ARG A 101 -15.86 16.62 -8.31
N ASP A 102 -16.95 16.07 -7.80
CA ASP A 102 -17.13 15.76 -6.38
C ASP A 102 -16.44 14.46 -5.95
N GLY A 103 -16.36 14.23 -4.65
CA GLY A 103 -15.76 13.03 -4.09
C GLY A 103 -16.52 11.76 -4.42
N GLN A 104 -17.84 11.85 -4.65
CA GLN A 104 -18.64 10.69 -5.01
C GLN A 104 -18.25 10.14 -6.39
N PHE A 105 -17.96 11.03 -7.33
CA PHE A 105 -17.40 10.65 -8.64
C PHE A 105 -16.03 9.97 -8.48
N LEU A 106 -15.10 10.56 -7.71
CA LEU A 106 -13.76 10.00 -7.50
C LEU A 106 -13.76 8.62 -6.87
N LEU A 107 -14.59 8.42 -5.85
CA LEU A 107 -14.64 7.16 -5.12
C LEU A 107 -15.33 6.03 -5.88
N ASN A 108 -16.22 6.35 -6.81
CA ASN A 108 -16.96 5.35 -7.58
C ASN A 108 -16.35 5.05 -8.95
N ASN A 109 -15.41 5.84 -9.40
CA ASN A 109 -14.73 5.61 -10.67
C ASN A 109 -13.45 4.80 -10.46
N LEU A 110 -13.40 3.58 -11.01
CA LEU A 110 -12.26 2.65 -10.92
C LEU A 110 -10.99 3.13 -11.64
N GLU A 111 -11.06 4.21 -12.40
CA GLU A 111 -9.87 4.84 -12.98
C GLU A 111 -8.98 5.51 -11.92
N TYR A 112 -9.54 5.87 -10.77
CA TYR A 112 -8.84 6.55 -9.68
C TYR A 112 -8.55 5.60 -8.51
N PRO A 113 -7.40 5.73 -7.82
CA PRO A 113 -6.97 4.81 -6.78
C PRO A 113 -7.61 5.10 -5.40
N PHE A 114 -8.84 5.61 -5.36
CA PHE A 114 -9.44 6.13 -4.12
C PHE A 114 -10.58 5.26 -3.58
N ASP A 115 -10.84 4.09 -4.16
CA ASP A 115 -11.93 3.20 -3.74
C ASP A 115 -11.86 2.81 -2.25
N SER A 116 -10.64 2.57 -1.74
CA SER A 116 -10.39 2.25 -0.32
C SER A 116 -10.84 3.33 0.67
N LEU A 117 -10.97 4.58 0.22
CA LEU A 117 -11.38 5.71 1.05
C LEU A 117 -12.89 5.76 1.33
N LYS A 118 -13.70 4.94 0.67
CA LYS A 118 -15.16 4.83 0.90
C LYS A 118 -15.50 4.51 2.36
N LYS A 119 -14.61 3.83 3.07
CA LYS A 119 -14.77 3.48 4.49
C LYS A 119 -14.92 4.68 5.42
N HIS A 120 -14.44 5.87 5.01
CA HIS A 120 -14.50 7.09 5.84
C HIS A 120 -15.88 7.78 5.83
N GLY A 121 -16.83 7.27 5.07
CA GLY A 121 -18.24 7.66 5.11
C GLY A 121 -18.57 8.95 4.34
N GLN A 122 -19.88 9.28 4.30
CA GLN A 122 -20.42 10.37 3.49
C GLN A 122 -19.87 11.75 3.84
N ARG A 123 -19.53 11.98 5.10
CA ARG A 123 -18.98 13.26 5.54
C ARG A 123 -17.63 13.54 4.89
N PHE A 124 -16.76 12.54 4.82
CA PHE A 124 -15.49 12.64 4.08
C PHE A 124 -15.74 12.86 2.57
N VAL A 125 -16.66 12.12 1.97
CA VAL A 125 -17.00 12.23 0.54
C VAL A 125 -17.38 13.66 0.14
N SER A 126 -18.12 14.38 1.00
CA SER A 126 -18.51 15.77 0.73
C SER A 126 -17.34 16.77 0.80
N HIS A 127 -16.23 16.38 1.45
CA HIS A 127 -15.00 17.17 1.55
C HIS A 127 -13.87 16.64 0.65
N PHE A 128 -14.19 15.79 -0.33
CA PHE A 128 -13.23 15.25 -1.28
C PHE A 128 -13.60 15.74 -2.69
N ARG A 129 -12.65 16.28 -3.46
CA ARG A 129 -12.89 16.90 -4.77
C ARG A 129 -11.77 16.60 -5.76
N LEU A 130 -12.11 16.66 -7.05
CA LEU A 130 -11.17 16.59 -8.15
C LEU A 130 -11.19 17.92 -8.91
N LYS A 131 -10.01 18.45 -9.22
CA LYS A 131 -9.83 19.54 -10.18
C LYS A 131 -8.89 19.08 -11.29
N LYS A 132 -9.35 19.14 -12.55
CA LYS A 132 -8.46 18.96 -13.69
C LYS A 132 -7.97 20.33 -14.15
N VAL A 133 -6.68 20.42 -14.43
CA VAL A 133 -6.00 21.67 -14.77
C VAL A 133 -5.08 21.43 -15.97
N ASN A 134 -4.98 22.41 -16.87
CA ASN A 134 -4.12 22.35 -18.04
C ASN A 134 -2.67 22.78 -17.79
N SER A 135 -2.19 22.72 -16.53
CA SER A 135 -0.81 23.06 -16.18
C SER A 135 0.18 21.98 -16.65
N PRO A 136 1.23 22.36 -17.42
CA PRO A 136 2.25 21.42 -17.88
C PRO A 136 2.98 20.67 -16.76
N PHE A 137 3.04 21.25 -15.56
CA PHE A 137 3.64 20.64 -14.38
C PHE A 137 2.95 19.33 -13.98
N LEU A 138 1.66 19.20 -14.23
CA LEU A 138 0.84 18.04 -13.86
C LEU A 138 0.81 16.91 -14.90
N LYS A 139 1.50 17.05 -16.05
CA LYS A 139 1.42 16.03 -17.12
C LYS A 139 1.71 14.62 -16.62
N ASN A 140 2.72 14.48 -15.77
CA ASN A 140 3.21 13.18 -15.31
C ASN A 140 2.96 12.91 -13.82
N LEU A 141 2.18 13.74 -13.13
CA LEU A 141 1.86 13.58 -11.72
C LEU A 141 0.51 14.17 -11.37
N ALA A 142 0.00 13.85 -10.19
CA ALA A 142 -1.16 14.49 -9.58
C ALA A 142 -0.80 14.91 -8.15
N ILE A 143 -1.45 15.97 -7.66
CA ILE A 143 -1.22 16.52 -6.32
C ILE A 143 -2.50 16.40 -5.51
N ILE A 144 -2.38 16.02 -4.24
CA ILE A 144 -3.47 16.14 -3.26
C ILE A 144 -3.14 17.28 -2.31
N ASP A 145 -3.91 18.35 -2.39
CA ASP A 145 -3.94 19.40 -1.37
C ASP A 145 -4.84 18.96 -0.23
N THR A 146 -4.32 19.00 1.01
CA THR A 146 -5.07 18.56 2.19
C THR A 146 -5.51 19.74 3.03
N PRO A 147 -6.64 19.61 3.74
CA PRO A 147 -6.99 20.57 4.79
C PRO A 147 -5.83 20.73 5.78
N GLY A 148 -5.65 21.91 6.32
CA GLY A 148 -4.65 22.12 7.37
C GLY A 148 -4.89 21.20 8.56
N MET A 149 -3.82 20.66 9.14
CA MET A 149 -3.90 19.97 10.43
C MET A 149 -4.37 20.98 11.49
N LEU A 150 -5.40 20.65 12.23
CA LEU A 150 -5.97 21.44 13.29
C LEU A 150 -5.60 20.83 14.65
N ASP A 151 -5.77 21.63 15.71
CA ASP A 151 -5.70 21.11 17.06
C ASP A 151 -6.79 20.04 17.29
N SER A 152 -6.50 19.05 18.11
CA SER A 152 -7.33 17.85 18.33
C SER A 152 -8.82 18.13 18.66
N ILE A 153 -9.15 19.31 19.18
CA ILE A 153 -10.52 19.71 19.48
C ILE A 153 -11.29 20.06 18.21
N ALA A 154 -10.68 20.82 17.29
CA ALA A 154 -11.32 21.23 16.03
C ALA A 154 -11.40 20.06 15.01
N GLU A 155 -10.53 19.06 15.12
CA GLU A 155 -10.60 17.86 14.29
C GLU A 155 -11.85 17.01 14.56
N ARG A 156 -12.36 17.00 15.80
CA ARG A 156 -13.58 16.27 16.19
C ARG A 156 -14.83 16.77 15.48
N ASP A 157 -14.87 18.06 15.13
CA ASP A 157 -16.02 18.69 14.49
C ASP A 157 -16.12 18.35 12.98
N ARG A 158 -15.04 17.83 12.35
CA ARG A 158 -15.06 17.42 10.94
C ARG A 158 -16.01 16.26 10.67
N GLY A 159 -16.27 15.41 11.67
CA GLY A 159 -17.18 14.28 11.58
C GLY A 159 -16.65 13.09 10.77
N TYR A 160 -15.33 13.05 10.54
CA TYR A 160 -14.56 11.90 10.07
C TYR A 160 -13.17 11.90 10.72
N ASN A 161 -12.51 10.72 10.75
CA ASN A 161 -11.18 10.61 11.33
C ASN A 161 -10.11 11.11 10.33
N TYR A 162 -9.68 12.35 10.51
CA TYR A 162 -8.69 12.99 9.63
C TYR A 162 -7.37 12.23 9.58
N GLN A 163 -6.88 11.74 10.72
CA GLN A 163 -5.60 11.01 10.80
C GLN A 163 -5.65 9.70 10.01
N GLU A 164 -6.75 8.97 10.10
CA GLU A 164 -6.95 7.72 9.36
C GLU A 164 -7.03 7.98 7.84
N VAL A 165 -7.72 9.06 7.43
CA VAL A 165 -7.74 9.49 6.02
C VAL A 165 -6.34 9.82 5.51
N ILE A 166 -5.55 10.59 6.28
CA ILE A 166 -4.16 10.90 5.90
C ILE A 166 -3.31 9.64 5.78
N GLY A 167 -3.48 8.68 6.70
CA GLY A 167 -2.76 7.40 6.63
C GLY A 167 -3.06 6.61 5.37
N ASP A 168 -4.33 6.51 5.01
CA ASP A 168 -4.73 5.84 3.78
C ASP A 168 -4.24 6.58 2.52
N LEU A 169 -4.34 7.91 2.50
CA LEU A 169 -3.81 8.72 1.40
C LEU A 169 -2.28 8.59 1.28
N ALA A 170 -1.57 8.55 2.41
CA ALA A 170 -0.12 8.36 2.42
C ALA A 170 0.30 6.96 1.90
N GLN A 171 -0.53 5.94 2.09
CA GLN A 171 -0.28 4.60 1.56
C GLN A 171 -0.34 4.54 0.03
N ILE A 172 -1.22 5.34 -0.59
CA ILE A 172 -1.36 5.40 -2.04
C ILE A 172 -0.50 6.48 -2.70
N ALA A 173 0.03 7.43 -1.93
CA ALA A 173 0.91 8.47 -2.42
C ALA A 173 2.32 7.94 -2.71
N ASP A 174 2.92 8.42 -3.79
CA ASP A 174 4.30 8.09 -4.18
C ASP A 174 5.32 9.03 -3.56
N LEU A 175 4.89 10.24 -3.21
CA LEU A 175 5.68 11.26 -2.54
C LEU A 175 4.82 12.02 -1.54
N VAL A 176 5.35 12.28 -0.36
CA VAL A 176 4.68 13.05 0.69
C VAL A 176 5.50 14.30 0.99
N LEU A 177 4.91 15.48 0.84
CA LEU A 177 5.49 16.75 1.25
C LEU A 177 4.89 17.17 2.59
N ILE A 178 5.75 17.48 3.55
CA ILE A 178 5.33 17.98 4.86
C ILE A 178 5.83 19.42 5.01
N LEU A 179 4.89 20.37 4.98
CA LEU A 179 5.18 21.80 5.10
C LEU A 179 5.08 22.26 6.55
N PHE A 180 6.12 22.94 6.99
CA PHE A 180 6.20 23.59 8.29
C PHE A 180 6.19 25.10 8.14
N ASP A 181 5.56 25.76 9.11
CA ASP A 181 5.54 27.21 9.26
C ASP A 181 6.55 27.61 10.36
N PRO A 182 7.43 28.59 10.14
CA PRO A 182 8.37 29.09 11.14
C PRO A 182 7.72 29.45 12.47
N HIS A 183 6.55 30.10 12.43
CA HIS A 183 5.84 30.52 13.63
C HIS A 183 5.23 29.38 14.43
N LYS A 184 5.16 28.17 13.83
CA LYS A 184 4.56 26.98 14.43
C LYS A 184 5.53 25.82 14.58
N ALA A 185 6.84 26.08 14.49
CA ALA A 185 7.87 25.04 14.60
C ALA A 185 7.82 24.28 15.94
N GLY A 186 7.30 24.89 17.01
CA GLY A 186 7.09 24.27 18.32
C GLY A 186 5.87 23.35 18.40
N THR A 187 4.85 23.52 17.54
CA THR A 187 3.60 22.72 17.53
C THR A 187 3.71 21.46 16.64
N VAL A 188 4.90 21.17 16.12
CA VAL A 188 5.20 19.96 15.35
C VAL A 188 4.85 18.68 16.10
N ARG A 189 4.75 18.73 17.43
CA ARG A 189 4.47 17.57 18.28
C ARG A 189 3.10 16.94 17.99
N GLU A 190 2.09 17.72 17.63
CA GLU A 190 0.75 17.21 17.30
C GLU A 190 0.71 16.61 15.89
N ALA A 191 1.34 17.26 14.92
CA ALA A 191 1.59 16.68 13.60
C ALA A 191 2.45 15.41 13.70
N HIS A 192 3.38 15.37 14.67
CA HIS A 192 4.22 14.23 14.98
C HIS A 192 3.42 12.99 15.35
N THR A 193 2.51 13.09 16.30
CA THR A 193 1.72 11.94 16.76
C THR A 193 0.86 11.40 15.63
N SER A 194 0.23 12.30 14.85
CA SER A 194 -0.59 11.94 13.71
C SER A 194 0.20 11.22 12.61
N LEU A 195 1.41 11.68 12.30
CA LEU A 195 2.22 11.11 11.23
C LEU A 195 2.94 9.84 11.65
N ARG A 196 3.46 9.77 12.88
CA ARG A 196 4.17 8.60 13.41
C ARG A 196 3.27 7.37 13.52
N ASP A 197 2.04 7.56 14.03
CA ASP A 197 1.11 6.45 14.24
C ASP A 197 0.42 6.03 12.92
N THR A 198 0.47 6.89 11.91
CA THR A 198 -0.26 6.74 10.65
C THR A 198 0.62 6.31 9.50
N LEU A 199 1.90 6.74 9.49
CA LEU A 199 2.86 6.34 8.45
C LEU A 199 3.52 5.01 8.84
N PRO A 200 3.44 3.96 8.00
CA PRO A 200 4.08 2.67 8.29
C PRO A 200 5.60 2.82 8.46
N ASP A 201 6.14 2.20 9.50
CA ASP A 201 7.48 2.37 10.10
C ASP A 201 8.71 2.23 9.16
N ARG A 202 8.57 1.78 7.91
CA ARG A 202 9.77 1.46 7.10
C ARG A 202 9.69 1.79 5.59
N THR A 203 8.52 2.04 5.04
CA THR A 203 8.38 2.13 3.58
C THR A 203 8.43 3.57 3.05
N PHE A 204 8.39 4.57 3.91
CA PHE A 204 8.12 5.96 3.54
C PHE A 204 9.27 6.94 3.72
N GLU A 205 10.35 6.56 4.39
CA GLU A 205 11.40 7.53 4.77
C GLU A 205 12.05 8.21 3.55
N ASP A 206 12.27 7.47 2.47
CA ASP A 206 12.86 8.00 1.23
C ASP A 206 11.85 8.77 0.35
N ARG A 207 10.57 8.76 0.72
CA ARG A 207 9.47 9.39 -0.02
C ARG A 207 8.86 10.60 0.71
N ILE A 208 9.46 11.03 1.81
CA ILE A 208 9.02 12.19 2.56
C ILE A 208 10.00 13.34 2.33
N LEU A 209 9.50 14.47 1.83
CA LEU A 209 10.23 15.71 1.74
C LEU A 209 9.74 16.68 2.82
N PHE A 210 10.66 17.15 3.63
CA PHE A 210 10.38 18.15 4.67
C PHE A 210 10.68 19.54 4.11
N VAL A 211 9.72 20.45 4.28
CA VAL A 211 9.78 21.79 3.73
C VAL A 211 9.51 22.80 4.85
N LEU A 212 10.48 23.65 5.16
CA LEU A 212 10.26 24.85 5.95
C LEU A 212 9.90 25.99 5.00
N ASN A 213 8.61 26.29 4.92
CA ASN A 213 8.07 27.31 4.03
C ASN A 213 7.94 28.66 4.77
N ARG A 214 7.83 29.75 4.02
CA ARG A 214 7.66 31.11 4.56
C ARG A 214 8.81 31.59 5.45
N ILE A 215 10.05 31.21 5.12
CA ILE A 215 11.23 31.63 5.87
C ILE A 215 11.45 33.16 5.82
N ASP A 216 10.81 33.83 4.87
CA ASP A 216 10.75 35.31 4.74
C ASP A 216 10.00 35.99 5.88
N GLU A 217 9.23 35.26 6.68
CA GLU A 217 8.54 35.77 7.86
C GLU A 217 9.38 35.70 9.14
N CYS A 218 10.55 35.07 9.10
CA CYS A 218 11.50 35.11 10.22
C CYS A 218 12.04 36.53 10.41
N ALA A 219 12.14 36.98 11.65
CA ALA A 219 12.59 38.32 11.96
C ALA A 219 14.08 38.53 11.67
N SER A 220 14.90 37.49 11.72
CA SER A 220 16.35 37.55 11.48
C SER A 220 16.88 36.15 11.13
N LEU A 221 18.14 36.09 10.66
CA LEU A 221 18.86 34.83 10.47
C LEU A 221 18.96 34.00 11.76
N MET A 222 19.12 34.66 12.91
CA MET A 222 19.23 33.99 14.19
C MET A 222 17.89 33.34 14.57
N ASP A 223 16.78 34.00 14.28
CA ASP A 223 15.43 33.47 14.47
C ASP A 223 15.20 32.23 13.57
N LEU A 224 15.59 32.32 12.29
CA LEU A 224 15.54 31.18 11.37
C LEU A 224 16.38 30.00 11.89
N LEU A 225 17.59 30.22 12.41
CA LEU A 225 18.43 29.17 12.97
C LEU A 225 17.80 28.51 14.21
N GLN A 226 17.15 29.27 15.06
CA GLN A 226 16.42 28.73 16.22
C GLN A 226 15.23 27.88 15.79
N VAL A 227 14.44 28.35 14.82
CA VAL A 227 13.33 27.63 14.23
C VAL A 227 13.81 26.33 13.58
N TYR A 228 14.87 26.42 12.75
CA TYR A 228 15.47 25.28 12.07
C TYR A 228 15.98 24.22 13.06
N GLY A 229 16.71 24.63 14.10
CA GLY A 229 17.19 23.76 15.15
C GLY A 229 16.07 23.06 15.92
N THR A 230 15.01 23.80 16.24
CA THR A 230 13.80 23.24 16.88
C THR A 230 13.11 22.22 15.98
N LEU A 231 13.00 22.52 14.70
CA LEU A 231 12.41 21.62 13.72
C LEU A 231 13.24 20.34 13.56
N CYS A 232 14.56 20.46 13.44
CA CYS A 232 15.48 19.32 13.38
C CYS A 232 15.34 18.40 14.60
N TRP A 233 15.27 18.98 15.80
CA TRP A 233 15.04 18.23 17.03
C TRP A 233 13.71 17.47 17.01
N ASN A 234 12.63 18.15 16.63
CA ASN A 234 11.32 17.53 16.54
C ASN A 234 11.27 16.42 15.50
N LEU A 235 11.86 16.63 14.31
CA LEU A 235 11.93 15.62 13.26
C LEU A 235 12.75 14.40 13.68
N SER A 236 13.88 14.58 14.40
CA SER A 236 14.67 13.47 14.94
C SER A 236 13.84 12.62 15.93
N GLN A 237 13.04 13.26 16.78
CA GLN A 237 12.13 12.55 17.69
C GLN A 237 11.01 11.82 16.94
N MET A 238 10.54 12.41 15.84
CA MET A 238 9.48 11.87 14.99
C MET A 238 9.91 10.63 14.22
N THR A 239 11.06 10.72 13.58
CA THR A 239 11.59 9.62 12.77
C THR A 239 12.26 8.54 13.61
N GLY A 240 12.59 8.84 14.88
CA GLY A 240 13.37 7.97 15.76
C GLY A 240 14.82 7.79 15.29
N ARG A 241 15.27 8.60 14.32
CA ARG A 241 16.61 8.56 13.75
C ARG A 241 17.54 9.56 14.42
N LYS A 242 18.81 9.23 14.44
CA LYS A 242 19.87 10.15 14.87
C LYS A 242 20.26 11.13 13.76
N ASP A 243 20.01 10.74 12.52
CA ASP A 243 20.31 11.55 11.34
C ASP A 243 19.20 12.57 11.10
N ILE A 244 19.59 13.82 10.87
CA ILE A 244 18.68 14.90 10.57
C ILE A 244 18.28 14.78 9.10
N PRO A 245 16.99 14.67 8.78
CA PRO A 245 16.56 14.65 7.38
C PRO A 245 16.83 15.99 6.71
N THR A 246 17.02 15.98 5.40
CA THR A 246 17.14 17.22 4.60
C THR A 246 15.84 18.00 4.67
N ILE A 247 15.92 19.28 5.01
CA ILE A 247 14.80 20.22 5.08
C ILE A 247 15.00 21.27 4.00
N HIS A 248 14.05 21.36 3.05
CA HIS A 248 14.07 22.40 2.03
C HIS A 248 13.60 23.74 2.60
N LEU A 249 14.42 24.77 2.44
CA LEU A 249 14.12 26.14 2.85
C LEU A 249 13.48 26.90 1.69
N VAL A 250 12.20 27.27 1.85
CA VAL A 250 11.40 27.80 0.74
C VAL A 250 10.63 29.05 1.16
N TYR A 251 10.55 30.01 0.24
CA TYR A 251 9.69 31.17 0.35
C TYR A 251 9.16 31.62 -1.01
N SER A 252 8.04 32.36 -1.02
CA SER A 252 7.51 32.92 -2.26
C SER A 252 8.24 34.22 -2.60
N PRO A 253 8.87 34.34 -3.78
CA PRO A 253 9.53 35.60 -4.19
C PRO A 253 8.56 36.79 -4.23
N GLN A 254 7.30 36.56 -4.55
CA GLN A 254 6.27 37.60 -4.58
C GLN A 254 5.93 38.10 -3.16
N ALA A 255 5.87 37.19 -2.17
CA ALA A 255 5.65 37.57 -0.78
C ALA A 255 6.85 38.32 -0.21
N ALA A 256 8.07 37.93 -0.53
CA ALA A 256 9.29 38.62 -0.13
C ALA A 256 9.32 40.06 -0.66
N HIS A 257 8.93 40.30 -1.91
CA HIS A 257 8.83 41.64 -2.47
C HIS A 257 7.73 42.50 -1.83
N ALA A 258 6.61 41.91 -1.44
CA ALA A 258 5.55 42.60 -0.72
C ALA A 258 5.96 43.00 0.72
N SER A 259 6.73 42.13 1.39
CA SER A 259 7.28 42.40 2.73
C SER A 259 8.37 43.48 2.70
N ALA A 260 9.19 43.56 1.66
CA ALA A 260 10.22 44.58 1.50
C ALA A 260 9.65 45.99 1.35
N ASN A 261 8.41 46.14 0.83
CA ASN A 261 7.72 47.42 0.70
C ASN A 261 7.00 47.86 1.97
N GLY A 262 6.83 46.97 2.96
CA GLY A 262 6.19 47.23 4.24
C GLY A 262 7.15 47.05 5.41
N ALA A 263 7.99 48.04 5.66
CA ALA A 263 8.97 48.12 6.74
C ALA A 263 8.65 47.32 8.01
N LYS A 264 9.21 46.08 8.18
CA LYS A 264 9.34 45.51 9.54
C LYS A 264 10.29 44.29 9.69
N ALA A 265 10.79 43.66 8.67
CA ALA A 265 11.76 42.57 8.85
C ALA A 265 13.07 42.92 8.17
N ASP A 266 14.18 42.72 8.86
CA ASP A 266 15.52 42.74 8.25
C ASP A 266 15.66 41.46 7.39
N THR A 267 14.99 41.48 6.24
CA THR A 267 15.01 40.37 5.24
C THR A 267 16.32 40.30 4.49
N GLY A 268 17.31 41.14 4.86
CA GLY A 268 18.64 41.13 4.26
C GLY A 268 19.35 39.80 4.33
N PHE A 269 19.00 38.94 5.31
CA PHE A 269 19.57 37.58 5.40
C PHE A 269 19.12 36.66 4.28
N LEU A 270 17.96 36.86 3.66
CA LEU A 270 17.48 36.07 2.53
C LEU A 270 18.39 36.21 1.30
N PHE A 271 19.13 37.32 1.19
CA PHE A 271 20.10 37.51 0.12
C PHE A 271 21.27 36.52 0.19
N HIS A 272 21.54 35.98 1.37
CA HIS A 272 22.60 35.01 1.62
C HIS A 272 22.10 33.56 1.63
N LEU A 273 20.81 33.35 1.44
CA LEU A 273 20.17 32.02 1.43
C LEU A 273 19.64 31.72 0.04
N GLU A 274 20.01 30.58 -0.47
CA GLU A 274 19.42 30.06 -1.71
C GLU A 274 17.98 29.62 -1.45
N ASN A 275 17.04 30.12 -2.26
CA ASN A 275 15.67 29.66 -2.23
C ASN A 275 15.57 28.30 -2.93
N GLN A 276 15.44 27.23 -2.16
CA GLN A 276 15.40 25.85 -2.67
C GLN A 276 14.08 25.47 -3.35
N ARG A 277 13.29 26.45 -3.73
CA ARG A 277 11.98 26.22 -4.36
C ARG A 277 12.07 25.49 -5.70
N GLU A 278 13.02 25.86 -6.55
CA GLU A 278 13.22 25.19 -7.84
C GLU A 278 13.79 23.77 -7.65
N GLU A 279 14.64 23.58 -6.66
CA GLU A 279 15.11 22.25 -6.27
C GLU A 279 13.95 21.37 -5.78
N LEU A 280 13.08 21.90 -4.92
CA LEU A 280 11.87 21.23 -4.47
C LEU A 280 10.94 20.89 -5.65
N LYS A 281 10.76 21.81 -6.60
CA LYS A 281 9.96 21.58 -7.80
C LYS A 281 10.54 20.45 -8.66
N ARG A 282 11.87 20.39 -8.81
CA ARG A 282 12.55 19.29 -9.49
C ARG A 282 12.39 17.98 -8.73
N ALA A 283 12.53 17.98 -7.40
CA ALA A 283 12.31 16.79 -6.57
C ALA A 283 10.89 16.24 -6.72
N ILE A 284 9.88 17.11 -6.74
CA ILE A 284 8.49 16.71 -7.00
C ILE A 284 8.32 16.12 -8.41
N SER A 285 8.97 16.71 -9.42
CA SER A 285 8.93 16.20 -10.80
C SER A 285 9.55 14.79 -10.95
N LEU A 286 10.31 14.34 -9.94
CA LEU A 286 10.84 12.97 -9.87
C LEU A 286 9.84 11.96 -9.25
N ALA A 287 8.66 12.38 -8.84
CA ALA A 287 7.62 11.48 -8.31
C ALA A 287 7.35 10.22 -9.18
N PRO A 288 7.39 10.28 -10.53
CA PRO A 288 7.29 9.09 -11.37
C PRO A 288 8.35 8.02 -11.09
N ARG A 289 9.52 8.40 -10.59
CA ARG A 289 10.58 7.45 -10.20
C ARG A 289 10.23 6.72 -8.90
N PHE A 290 9.75 7.46 -7.89
CA PHE A 290 9.27 6.85 -6.65
C PHE A 290 8.08 5.91 -6.89
N ARG A 291 7.31 6.19 -7.94
CA ARG A 291 6.22 5.29 -8.37
C ARG A 291 6.71 3.89 -8.72
N LEU A 292 7.81 3.73 -9.44
CA LEU A 292 8.35 2.41 -9.78
C LEU A 292 8.79 1.63 -8.54
N ASP A 293 9.43 2.30 -7.59
CA ASP A 293 9.83 1.70 -6.33
C ASP A 293 8.62 1.31 -5.47
N HIS A 294 7.60 2.17 -5.45
CA HIS A 294 6.31 1.87 -4.82
C HIS A 294 5.62 0.66 -5.48
N LEU A 295 5.64 0.57 -6.81
CA LEU A 295 5.11 -0.58 -7.56
C LEU A 295 5.85 -1.86 -7.22
N ALA A 296 7.18 -1.81 -7.14
CA ALA A 296 7.99 -2.96 -6.75
C ALA A 296 7.62 -3.45 -5.34
N SER A 297 7.56 -2.52 -4.38
CA SER A 297 7.17 -2.81 -2.99
C SER A 297 5.72 -3.30 -2.89
N PHE A 298 4.81 -2.77 -3.70
CA PHE A 298 3.42 -3.21 -3.79
C PHE A 298 3.34 -4.67 -4.27
N VAL A 299 4.00 -4.99 -5.38
CA VAL A 299 4.04 -6.36 -5.95
C VAL A 299 4.65 -7.34 -4.95
N GLU A 300 5.74 -6.96 -4.28
CA GLU A 300 6.40 -7.77 -3.26
C GLU A 300 5.45 -8.04 -2.08
N THR A 301 4.85 -7.01 -1.52
CA THR A 301 3.97 -7.13 -0.34
C THR A 301 2.71 -7.94 -0.64
N HIS A 302 2.02 -7.63 -1.74
CA HIS A 302 0.80 -8.34 -2.11
C HIS A 302 1.10 -9.75 -2.62
N GLY A 303 2.19 -9.94 -3.36
CA GLY A 303 2.67 -11.24 -3.80
C GLY A 303 3.01 -12.16 -2.62
N GLU A 304 3.73 -11.65 -1.62
CA GLU A 304 4.05 -12.39 -0.39
C GLU A 304 2.78 -12.79 0.37
N ARG A 305 1.85 -11.85 0.61
CA ARG A 305 0.60 -12.12 1.32
C ARG A 305 -0.25 -13.17 0.58
N LEU A 306 -0.43 -13.04 -0.73
CA LEU A 306 -1.18 -14.00 -1.54
C LEU A 306 -0.48 -15.36 -1.60
N SER A 307 0.86 -15.40 -1.67
CA SER A 307 1.64 -16.63 -1.60
C SER A 307 1.39 -17.36 -0.27
N HIS A 308 1.45 -16.67 0.87
CA HIS A 308 1.18 -17.24 2.19
C HIS A 308 -0.27 -17.73 2.35
N LEU A 309 -1.24 -17.00 1.77
CA LEU A 309 -2.63 -17.43 1.73
C LEU A 309 -2.75 -18.79 1.04
N LEU A 310 -2.19 -18.89 -0.17
CA LEU A 310 -2.24 -20.12 -0.95
C LEU A 310 -1.45 -21.25 -0.30
N GLU A 311 -0.28 -20.98 0.30
CA GLU A 311 0.51 -21.93 1.08
C GLU A 311 -0.31 -22.50 2.25
N GLY A 312 -1.00 -21.65 3.00
CA GLY A 312 -1.89 -22.07 4.09
C GLY A 312 -3.01 -23.00 3.60
N LEU A 313 -3.64 -22.68 2.47
CA LEU A 313 -4.68 -23.51 1.87
C LEU A 313 -4.15 -24.87 1.37
N ILE A 314 -2.97 -24.85 0.72
CA ILE A 314 -2.28 -26.07 0.24
C ILE A 314 -1.94 -26.99 1.43
N SER A 315 -1.35 -26.41 2.49
CA SER A 315 -0.99 -27.13 3.72
C SER A 315 -2.23 -27.72 4.41
N TYR A 316 -3.30 -26.94 4.56
CA TYR A 316 -4.56 -27.45 5.10
C TYR A 316 -5.08 -28.65 4.30
N ARG A 317 -5.10 -28.56 2.97
CA ARG A 317 -5.57 -29.65 2.09
C ARG A 317 -4.67 -30.88 2.14
N ALA A 318 -3.37 -30.68 2.24
CA ALA A 318 -2.40 -31.77 2.39
C ALA A 318 -2.62 -32.55 3.71
N HIS A 319 -2.84 -31.84 4.83
CA HIS A 319 -3.15 -32.45 6.11
C HIS A 319 -4.51 -33.17 6.09
N LEU A 320 -5.52 -32.59 5.47
CA LEU A 320 -6.85 -33.22 5.31
C LEU A 320 -6.74 -34.48 4.46
N ARG A 321 -5.95 -34.48 3.37
CA ARG A 321 -5.71 -35.67 2.55
C ARG A 321 -5.02 -36.77 3.35
N ARG A 322 -3.98 -36.43 4.13
CA ARG A 322 -3.31 -37.41 5.02
C ARG A 322 -4.28 -38.00 6.04
N LEU A 323 -5.14 -37.18 6.65
CA LEU A 323 -6.18 -37.66 7.54
C LEU A 323 -7.13 -38.65 6.84
N ARG A 324 -7.60 -38.29 5.64
CA ARG A 324 -8.50 -39.16 4.85
C ARG A 324 -7.85 -40.50 4.47
N MET A 325 -6.58 -40.50 4.12
CA MET A 325 -5.84 -41.73 3.84
C MET A 325 -5.72 -42.59 5.11
N LYS A 326 -5.26 -42.00 6.23
CA LYS A 326 -5.15 -42.72 7.51
C LYS A 326 -6.50 -43.23 8.00
N SER A 327 -7.56 -42.43 7.95
CA SER A 327 -8.89 -42.85 8.35
C SER A 327 -9.46 -43.95 7.41
N GLY A 328 -9.14 -43.93 6.12
CA GLY A 328 -9.52 -44.96 5.17
C GLY A 328 -8.84 -46.31 5.45
N THR A 329 -7.54 -46.31 5.70
CA THR A 329 -6.78 -47.53 6.03
C THR A 329 -7.26 -48.13 7.37
N ILE A 330 -7.42 -47.28 8.42
CA ILE A 330 -7.97 -47.75 9.69
C ILE A 330 -9.39 -48.25 9.53
N GLY A 331 -10.23 -47.59 8.74
CA GLY A 331 -11.58 -48.02 8.45
C GLY A 331 -11.66 -49.39 7.78
N LEU A 332 -10.76 -49.64 6.82
CA LEU A 332 -10.65 -50.94 6.16
C LEU A 332 -10.28 -52.04 7.15
N LEU A 333 -9.26 -51.82 7.98
CA LEU A 333 -8.84 -52.78 9.01
C LEU A 333 -9.93 -53.08 10.02
N VAL A 334 -10.59 -52.03 10.55
CA VAL A 334 -11.69 -52.19 11.52
C VAL A 334 -12.87 -52.91 10.86
N SER A 335 -13.16 -52.65 9.59
CA SER A 335 -14.24 -53.34 8.87
C SER A 335 -13.93 -54.84 8.65
N ILE A 336 -12.69 -55.18 8.33
CA ILE A 336 -12.25 -56.58 8.21
C ILE A 336 -12.34 -57.28 9.57
N MET A 337 -11.80 -56.69 10.63
CA MET A 337 -11.88 -57.26 11.98
C MET A 337 -13.31 -57.40 12.48
N GLY A 338 -14.14 -56.37 12.29
CA GLY A 338 -15.55 -56.38 12.64
C GLY A 338 -16.34 -57.43 11.87
N GLY A 339 -16.08 -57.56 10.58
CA GLY A 339 -16.67 -58.60 9.74
C GLY A 339 -16.29 -60.02 10.18
N ALA A 340 -15.01 -60.25 10.47
CA ALA A 340 -14.52 -61.52 10.97
C ALA A 340 -15.12 -61.89 12.35
N ALA A 341 -15.19 -60.91 13.27
CA ALA A 341 -15.77 -61.08 14.59
C ALA A 341 -17.28 -61.41 14.48
N THR A 342 -17.99 -60.73 13.57
CA THR A 342 -19.42 -60.97 13.36
C THR A 342 -19.69 -62.37 12.79
N ILE A 343 -18.86 -62.86 11.86
CA ILE A 343 -18.96 -64.20 11.32
C ILE A 343 -18.69 -65.25 12.40
N LEU A 344 -17.66 -65.04 13.24
CA LEU A 344 -17.37 -65.94 14.37
C LEU A 344 -18.55 -65.96 15.40
N ALA A 345 -19.14 -64.82 15.68
CA ALA A 345 -20.28 -64.73 16.58
C ALA A 345 -21.53 -65.42 16.01
N LEU A 346 -21.86 -65.22 14.72
CA LEU A 346 -22.95 -65.89 14.03
C LEU A 346 -22.77 -67.39 13.97
N LYS A 347 -21.54 -67.89 13.82
CA LYS A 347 -21.18 -69.28 13.85
C LYS A 347 -21.31 -69.90 15.26
N ALA A 348 -20.97 -69.13 16.30
CA ALA A 348 -21.07 -69.56 17.71
C ALA A 348 -22.53 -69.67 18.21
N ILE A 349 -23.46 -68.95 17.59
CA ILE A 349 -24.91 -68.95 17.95
C ILE A 349 -25.74 -69.89 17.05
N ASP A 350 -25.11 -70.60 16.09
CA ASP A 350 -25.68 -71.57 15.16
C ASP A 350 -26.88 -71.02 14.31
N VAL A 351 -26.94 -69.70 14.10
CA VAL A 351 -27.97 -69.02 13.35
C VAL A 351 -27.89 -69.22 11.83
N LEU A 352 -26.67 -69.54 11.32
CA LEU A 352 -26.45 -69.80 9.90
C LEU A 352 -25.73 -71.17 9.72
N PRO A 353 -26.32 -72.14 9.05
CA PRO A 353 -25.65 -73.39 8.66
C PRO A 353 -24.71 -73.06 7.48
N LEU A 354 -23.52 -72.53 7.77
CA LEU A 354 -22.49 -72.16 6.80
C LEU A 354 -21.69 -73.42 6.42
N THR A 355 -22.36 -74.40 5.77
CA THR A 355 -21.75 -75.61 5.26
C THR A 355 -21.00 -75.37 3.95
N ASP A 356 -21.40 -74.39 3.16
CA ASP A 356 -20.78 -74.03 1.91
C ASP A 356 -19.74 -72.89 2.05
N PRO A 357 -18.47 -73.12 1.68
CA PRO A 357 -17.44 -72.08 1.80
C PRO A 357 -17.70 -70.84 0.93
N GLN A 358 -18.44 -70.99 -0.19
CA GLN A 358 -18.81 -69.85 -1.04
C GLN A 358 -19.83 -68.89 -0.36
N MET A 359 -20.82 -69.44 0.35
CA MET A 359 -21.78 -68.67 1.12
C MET A 359 -21.12 -67.91 2.30
N THR A 360 -20.17 -68.55 2.96
CA THR A 360 -19.45 -67.90 4.07
C THR A 360 -18.60 -66.71 3.63
N TRP A 361 -17.89 -66.85 2.51
CA TRP A 361 -17.11 -65.72 1.94
C TRP A 361 -18.00 -64.59 1.41
N GLY A 362 -19.14 -64.92 0.77
CA GLY A 362 -20.11 -63.92 0.31
C GLY A 362 -20.76 -63.14 1.43
N ALA A 363 -21.24 -63.81 2.50
CA ALA A 363 -21.80 -63.16 3.68
C ALA A 363 -20.75 -62.30 4.40
N GLY A 364 -19.53 -62.80 4.54
CA GLY A 364 -18.42 -62.06 5.13
C GLY A 364 -18.06 -60.79 4.37
N GLY A 365 -17.98 -60.88 3.03
CA GLY A 365 -17.73 -59.74 2.17
C GLY A 365 -18.80 -58.66 2.29
N MET A 366 -20.08 -59.08 2.37
CA MET A 366 -21.20 -58.15 2.55
C MET A 366 -21.17 -57.44 3.93
N ILE A 367 -20.85 -58.12 5.01
CA ILE A 367 -20.74 -57.57 6.34
C ILE A 367 -19.58 -56.57 6.41
N VAL A 368 -18.41 -56.93 5.87
CA VAL A 368 -17.25 -56.02 5.76
C VAL A 368 -17.62 -54.76 4.97
N LEU A 369 -18.36 -54.90 3.89
CA LEU A 369 -18.79 -53.79 3.05
C LEU A 369 -19.78 -52.87 3.82
N ILE A 370 -20.70 -53.43 4.58
CA ILE A 370 -21.64 -52.66 5.43
C ILE A 370 -20.86 -51.87 6.49
N PHE A 371 -19.92 -52.49 7.21
CA PHE A 371 -19.08 -51.82 8.19
C PHE A 371 -18.26 -50.70 7.54
N PHE A 372 -17.71 -50.92 6.36
CA PHE A 372 -16.94 -49.93 5.62
C PHE A 372 -17.80 -48.75 5.16
N VAL A 373 -19.02 -48.99 4.70
CA VAL A 373 -19.97 -47.94 4.34
C VAL A 373 -20.35 -47.09 5.53
N ILE A 374 -20.67 -47.73 6.68
CA ILE A 374 -20.97 -47.02 7.92
C ILE A 374 -19.78 -46.18 8.36
N TRP A 375 -18.56 -46.74 8.33
CA TRP A 375 -17.34 -46.02 8.65
C TRP A 375 -17.16 -44.79 7.75
N THR A 376 -17.30 -44.95 6.44
CA THR A 376 -17.06 -43.87 5.48
C THR A 376 -18.15 -42.79 5.53
N ARG A 377 -19.39 -43.14 5.87
CA ARG A 377 -20.48 -42.16 5.95
C ARG A 377 -20.57 -41.42 7.29
N VAL A 378 -20.43 -42.12 8.40
CA VAL A 378 -20.65 -41.55 9.74
C VAL A 378 -19.31 -41.07 10.35
N LEU A 379 -18.35 -41.97 10.49
CA LEU A 379 -17.14 -41.70 11.26
C LEU A 379 -16.18 -40.75 10.51
N LYS A 380 -16.10 -40.89 9.19
CA LYS A 380 -15.31 -40.00 8.35
C LYS A 380 -15.79 -38.55 8.47
N GLN A 381 -17.09 -38.29 8.42
CA GLN A 381 -17.66 -36.94 8.57
C GLN A 381 -17.37 -36.36 9.95
N PHE A 382 -17.47 -37.17 10.99
CA PHE A 382 -17.14 -36.77 12.35
C PHE A 382 -15.67 -36.44 12.51
N LEU A 383 -14.78 -37.27 11.97
CA LEU A 383 -13.32 -37.01 11.98
C LEU A 383 -12.94 -35.77 11.21
N GLU A 384 -13.52 -35.55 10.03
CA GLU A 384 -13.31 -34.33 9.26
C GLU A 384 -13.77 -33.06 10.00
N SER A 385 -14.94 -33.10 10.64
CA SER A 385 -15.45 -31.98 11.43
C SER A 385 -14.62 -31.71 12.67
N ARG A 386 -14.12 -32.74 13.34
CA ARG A 386 -13.21 -32.61 14.48
C ARG A 386 -11.84 -32.03 14.05
N PHE A 387 -11.32 -32.51 12.92
CA PHE A 387 -10.10 -32.01 12.31
C PHE A 387 -10.22 -30.52 11.94
N HIS A 388 -11.32 -30.14 11.28
CA HIS A 388 -11.57 -28.75 10.91
C HIS A 388 -11.57 -27.85 12.16
N ARG A 389 -12.33 -28.19 13.20
CA ARG A 389 -12.37 -27.43 14.47
C ARG A 389 -11.00 -27.33 15.15
N HIS A 390 -10.22 -28.41 15.12
CA HIS A 390 -8.88 -28.40 15.72
C HIS A 390 -7.91 -27.52 14.93
N ARG A 391 -7.95 -27.63 13.58
CA ARG A 391 -7.07 -26.84 12.70
C ARG A 391 -7.41 -25.36 12.70
N MET A 392 -8.67 -24.98 12.86
CA MET A 392 -9.05 -23.58 13.03
C MET A 392 -8.43 -22.95 14.30
N LYS A 393 -8.26 -23.72 15.36
CA LYS A 393 -7.59 -23.24 16.59
C LYS A 393 -6.06 -23.15 16.44
N THR A 394 -5.49 -23.94 15.55
CA THR A 394 -4.03 -24.02 15.32
C THR A 394 -3.64 -23.58 13.90
N ILE A 395 -4.32 -22.55 13.39
CA ILE A 395 -4.17 -22.12 11.98
C ILE A 395 -2.75 -21.63 11.69
N ASP A 396 -2.09 -21.02 12.67
CA ASP A 396 -0.74 -20.50 12.56
C ASP A 396 0.32 -21.60 12.29
N SER A 397 -0.02 -22.86 12.53
CA SER A 397 0.83 -24.02 12.20
C SER A 397 0.75 -24.45 10.71
N LEU A 398 -0.07 -23.79 9.89
CA LEU A 398 -0.21 -24.14 8.47
C LEU A 398 0.89 -23.55 7.60
N THR A 399 1.55 -22.49 8.06
CA THR A 399 2.65 -21.80 7.37
C THR A 399 3.89 -21.75 8.24
N ALA A 400 5.08 -21.75 7.62
CA ALA A 400 6.34 -21.62 8.33
C ALA A 400 6.61 -20.14 8.66
N LEU A 401 6.39 -19.75 9.91
CA LEU A 401 6.60 -18.38 10.42
C LEU A 401 8.05 -18.21 10.91
N GLY A 402 9.03 -18.22 9.99
CA GLY A 402 10.45 -18.15 10.33
C GLY A 402 10.98 -16.73 10.56
N ASN A 403 10.40 -15.71 9.95
CA ASN A 403 10.86 -14.33 9.98
C ASN A 403 9.73 -13.38 10.41
N GLN A 404 10.10 -12.21 10.96
CA GLN A 404 9.14 -11.20 11.41
C GLN A 404 8.23 -10.73 10.25
N THR A 405 8.80 -10.50 9.08
CA THR A 405 8.07 -10.10 7.86
C THR A 405 6.98 -11.11 7.50
N ARG A 406 7.32 -12.41 7.49
CA ARG A 406 6.35 -13.49 7.26
C ARG A 406 5.25 -13.54 8.31
N LEU A 407 5.59 -13.25 9.55
CA LEU A 407 4.61 -13.22 10.64
C LEU A 407 3.63 -12.05 10.47
N ASP A 408 4.10 -10.89 10.06
CA ASP A 408 3.26 -9.71 9.84
C ASP A 408 2.40 -9.87 8.58
N SER A 409 2.95 -10.41 7.50
CA SER A 409 2.19 -10.80 6.30
C SER A 409 1.11 -11.83 6.62
N TRP A 410 1.41 -12.82 7.48
CA TRP A 410 0.44 -13.83 7.92
C TRP A 410 -0.67 -13.23 8.78
N LYS A 411 -0.34 -12.35 9.73
CA LYS A 411 -1.34 -11.66 10.55
C LYS A 411 -2.36 -10.90 9.71
N ALA A 412 -1.90 -10.23 8.66
CA ALA A 412 -2.76 -9.45 7.75
C ALA A 412 -3.80 -10.31 6.99
N ILE A 413 -3.47 -11.58 6.69
CA ILE A 413 -4.35 -12.48 5.92
C ILE A 413 -5.01 -13.57 6.75
N ARG A 414 -4.66 -13.71 8.01
CA ARG A 414 -5.09 -14.79 8.90
C ARG A 414 -6.62 -14.94 8.97
N GLU A 415 -7.32 -13.84 9.17
CA GLU A 415 -8.78 -13.84 9.23
C GLU A 415 -9.41 -14.22 7.91
N LEU A 416 -8.83 -13.78 6.80
CA LEU A 416 -9.29 -14.12 5.46
C LEU A 416 -9.18 -15.64 5.21
N VAL A 417 -8.05 -16.25 5.60
CA VAL A 417 -7.85 -17.70 5.49
C VAL A 417 -8.86 -18.45 6.35
N ILE A 418 -9.14 -17.98 7.57
CA ILE A 418 -10.17 -18.55 8.46
C ILE A 418 -11.53 -18.51 7.77
N ASN A 419 -11.98 -17.34 7.33
CA ASN A 419 -13.27 -17.14 6.68
C ASN A 419 -13.42 -18.00 5.43
N TYR A 420 -12.38 -18.10 4.61
CA TYR A 420 -12.39 -18.92 3.41
C TYR A 420 -12.47 -20.42 3.74
N LEU A 421 -11.71 -20.90 4.74
CA LEU A 421 -11.74 -22.30 5.18
C LEU A 421 -13.07 -22.67 5.86
N GLU A 422 -13.69 -21.78 6.61
CA GLU A 422 -15.01 -21.98 7.21
C GLU A 422 -16.10 -22.11 6.14
N LYS A 423 -16.06 -21.24 5.15
CA LYS A 423 -16.99 -21.23 4.01
C LYS A 423 -16.86 -22.49 3.15
N THR A 424 -15.63 -22.92 2.85
CA THR A 424 -15.36 -24.02 1.92
C THR A 424 -15.22 -25.37 2.59
N LYS A 425 -14.89 -25.42 3.89
CA LYS A 425 -14.60 -26.65 4.66
C LYS A 425 -13.58 -27.55 3.96
N GLY A 426 -12.60 -26.93 3.28
CA GLY A 426 -11.57 -27.61 2.51
C GLY A 426 -12.05 -28.28 1.21
N ARG A 427 -13.21 -27.91 0.67
CA ARG A 427 -13.72 -28.39 -0.62
C ARG A 427 -13.33 -27.44 -1.73
N PHE A 428 -12.07 -27.51 -2.15
CA PHE A 428 -11.53 -26.71 -3.26
C PHE A 428 -10.51 -27.51 -4.07
N PRO A 429 -10.28 -27.18 -5.37
CA PRO A 429 -9.41 -27.93 -6.26
C PRO A 429 -7.93 -27.66 -5.97
N LEU A 430 -7.20 -28.66 -5.47
CA LEU A 430 -5.76 -28.51 -5.12
C LEU A 430 -4.86 -28.19 -6.30
N ARG A 431 -5.19 -28.73 -7.50
CA ARG A 431 -4.36 -28.52 -8.70
C ARG A 431 -4.34 -27.04 -9.12
N GLU A 432 -5.48 -26.42 -9.06
CA GLU A 432 -5.68 -25.01 -9.43
C GLU A 432 -4.93 -24.08 -8.45
N ILE A 433 -5.12 -24.30 -7.14
CA ILE A 433 -4.40 -23.52 -6.11
C ILE A 433 -2.88 -23.67 -6.24
N LYS A 434 -2.37 -24.85 -6.55
CA LYS A 434 -0.94 -25.03 -6.77
C LYS A 434 -0.44 -24.31 -8.01
N ARG A 435 -1.24 -24.24 -9.07
CA ARG A 435 -0.91 -23.48 -10.28
C ARG A 435 -0.89 -21.98 -9.98
N GLU A 436 -1.90 -21.49 -9.29
CA GLU A 436 -1.99 -20.10 -8.83
C GLU A 436 -0.82 -19.74 -7.91
N HIS A 437 -0.50 -20.60 -6.94
CA HIS A 437 0.65 -20.39 -6.05
C HIS A 437 1.97 -20.32 -6.81
N ALA A 438 2.19 -21.21 -7.80
CA ALA A 438 3.39 -21.17 -8.62
C ALA A 438 3.45 -19.88 -9.49
N GLY A 439 2.32 -19.34 -9.94
CA GLY A 439 2.24 -18.06 -10.64
C GLY A 439 2.62 -16.90 -9.71
N VAL A 440 1.94 -16.79 -8.57
CA VAL A 440 2.20 -15.75 -7.55
C VAL A 440 3.65 -15.79 -7.06
N GLN A 441 4.21 -16.99 -6.83
CA GLN A 441 5.58 -17.14 -6.37
C GLN A 441 6.61 -16.68 -7.42
N ARG A 442 6.35 -16.92 -8.72
CA ARG A 442 7.22 -16.38 -9.79
C ARG A 442 7.23 -14.86 -9.81
N VAL A 443 6.06 -14.25 -9.58
CA VAL A 443 5.94 -12.79 -9.52
C VAL A 443 6.71 -12.24 -8.33
N PHE A 444 6.58 -12.87 -7.17
CA PHE A 444 7.30 -12.49 -5.95
C PHE A 444 8.82 -12.63 -6.11
N ASP A 445 9.30 -13.78 -6.64
CA ASP A 445 10.74 -14.08 -6.72
C ASP A 445 11.45 -13.29 -7.84
N LYS A 446 10.80 -13.07 -8.98
CA LYS A 446 11.41 -12.44 -10.16
C LYS A 446 11.01 -10.97 -10.33
N GLY A 447 9.72 -10.65 -10.21
CA GLY A 447 9.20 -9.34 -10.56
C GLY A 447 9.82 -8.22 -9.71
N ALA A 448 9.85 -8.38 -8.39
CA ALA A 448 10.43 -7.36 -7.49
C ALA A 448 11.93 -7.20 -7.67
N LYS A 449 12.64 -8.29 -7.97
CA LYS A 449 14.11 -8.27 -8.17
C LYS A 449 14.51 -7.59 -9.47
N GLU A 450 13.87 -7.95 -10.59
CA GLU A 450 14.11 -7.34 -11.90
C GLU A 450 13.85 -5.84 -11.90
N ILE A 451 12.83 -5.38 -11.15
CA ILE A 451 12.53 -3.95 -11.02
C ILE A 451 13.58 -3.22 -10.21
N ARG A 452 14.02 -3.79 -9.10
CA ARG A 452 15.07 -3.18 -8.28
C ARG A 452 16.40 -3.12 -9.01
N GLU A 453 16.73 -4.14 -9.80
CA GLU A 453 17.90 -4.13 -10.68
C GLU A 453 17.79 -3.03 -11.74
N ALA A 454 16.64 -2.91 -12.40
CA ALA A 454 16.39 -1.84 -13.37
C ALA A 454 16.41 -0.43 -12.75
N LEU A 455 15.89 -0.27 -11.52
CA LEU A 455 15.96 0.98 -10.78
C LEU A 455 17.40 1.32 -10.37
N ALA A 456 18.19 0.32 -9.98
CA ALA A 456 19.61 0.49 -9.66
C ALA A 456 20.43 0.89 -10.91
N GLU A 457 20.17 0.30 -12.06
CA GLU A 457 20.76 0.71 -13.34
C GLU A 457 20.42 2.16 -13.69
N LEU A 458 19.16 2.57 -13.53
CA LEU A 458 18.72 3.95 -13.74
C LEU A 458 19.37 4.93 -12.76
N SER A 459 19.71 4.50 -11.55
CA SER A 459 20.43 5.34 -10.58
C SER A 459 21.91 5.52 -10.93
N ASN A 460 22.56 4.44 -11.37
CA ASN A 460 23.97 4.47 -11.77
C ASN A 460 24.21 5.34 -13.00
N ILE A 461 23.29 5.35 -13.96
CA ILE A 461 23.36 6.22 -15.15
C ILE A 461 23.31 7.69 -14.74
N ARG A 462 22.54 8.07 -13.73
CA ARG A 462 22.46 9.46 -13.24
C ARG A 462 23.76 9.91 -12.57
N ASP A 463 24.38 9.03 -11.78
CA ASP A 463 25.61 9.38 -11.08
C ASP A 463 26.77 9.55 -12.06
N SER A 464 26.73 8.91 -13.22
CA SER A 464 27.66 9.14 -14.33
C SER A 464 27.37 10.47 -15.08
N GLU A 465 26.10 10.75 -15.41
CA GLU A 465 25.71 12.01 -16.08
C GLU A 465 25.95 13.26 -15.21
N SER A 466 25.73 13.16 -13.90
CA SER A 466 26.00 14.28 -12.98
C SER A 466 27.50 14.53 -12.76
N LYS A 467 28.34 13.50 -12.88
CA LYS A 467 29.81 13.66 -12.87
C LYS A 467 30.32 14.28 -14.14
N ASP A 468 29.80 13.87 -15.30
CA ASP A 468 30.18 14.44 -16.59
C ASP A 468 29.76 15.92 -16.71
N GLN A 469 28.60 16.30 -16.19
CA GLN A 469 28.18 17.70 -16.13
C GLN A 469 29.02 18.53 -15.16
N GLY A 470 29.33 17.99 -13.99
CA GLY A 470 30.22 18.66 -13.02
C GLY A 470 31.66 18.84 -13.53
N GLU A 471 32.17 17.92 -14.34
CA GLU A 471 33.46 18.06 -15.00
C GLU A 471 33.45 19.06 -16.17
N GLN A 472 32.33 19.15 -16.91
CA GLN A 472 32.17 20.16 -17.98
C GLN A 472 32.00 21.57 -17.41
N ASP A 473 31.21 21.77 -16.36
CA ASP A 473 31.08 23.05 -15.67
C ASP A 473 32.37 23.49 -15.00
N ALA A 474 33.16 22.55 -14.48
CA ALA A 474 34.51 22.85 -13.93
C ALA A 474 35.54 23.18 -15.01
N ALA A 475 35.41 22.59 -16.21
CA ALA A 475 36.29 22.90 -17.35
C ALA A 475 35.96 24.26 -18.01
N GLU A 476 34.67 24.68 -17.99
CA GLU A 476 34.27 26.02 -18.48
C GLU A 476 34.55 27.14 -17.46
N ALA A 477 34.70 26.80 -16.17
CA ALA A 477 35.00 27.77 -15.10
C ALA A 477 36.49 28.08 -14.91
N SER A 478 37.42 27.47 -15.65
CA SER A 478 38.85 27.87 -15.65
C SER A 478 39.07 28.96 -16.68
N PRO A 479 39.24 30.23 -16.27
CA PRO A 479 39.62 31.28 -17.19
C PRO A 479 41.10 31.08 -17.62
N ASP A 480 41.32 31.16 -18.92
CA ASP A 480 42.67 31.25 -19.50
C ASP A 480 43.51 32.30 -18.73
N GLU A 481 44.64 31.86 -18.17
CA GLU A 481 45.75 32.75 -17.79
C GLU A 481 46.51 33.27 -19.02
#